data_b2002ee08b5900bb8dbad7f2e9ab5c65
#
_entry.id   b2002ee08b5900bb8dbad7f2e9ab5c65
#
_cell.length_a   1.000
_cell.length_b   1.000
_cell.length_c   1.000
_cell.angle_alpha   90.00
_cell.angle_beta   90.00
_cell.angle_gamma   90.00
#
_symmetry.space_group_name_H-M   'P 1'
#
loop_
_entity.id
_entity.type
_entity.pdbx_description
1 polymer ?
#
loop_
_entity_poly.entity_id
_entity_poly.type
_entity_poly.pdbx_seq_one_letter_code
_entity_poly.pdbx_strand_id
1 'polypeptide(L)'
;TEPTTTVTTTENTAQTFARQRVEIFKPAIDTRYSEAEVVSHDSNSISSPPIDSSASILLFTSEIDVVGIDEAQFFDNGLIDVCNQLANNGVRVIVAGLDMDFRGTPFGPMPGLCAIADEVSKVHAICVKCGELASFSHRTVKNDKQVLLGETAQYEPLCRTCYQKAIQADETE
;
A
#
# COMPACT_ATOMS: atom_id res chain seq x y z
N THR A 1 10.45 -7.76 -4.75
CA THR A 1 9.00 -7.46 -4.82
C THR A 1 8.39 -7.84 -3.49
N GLU A 2 8.03 -6.83 -2.71
CA GLU A 2 7.37 -7.01 -1.41
C GLU A 2 5.97 -7.61 -1.60
N PRO A 3 5.46 -8.42 -0.65
CA PRO A 3 4.07 -8.84 -0.67
C PRO A 3 3.19 -7.62 -0.42
N THR A 4 2.56 -7.15 -1.48
CA THR A 4 1.66 -6.00 -1.42
C THR A 4 0.24 -6.54 -1.50
N THR A 5 -0.59 -6.19 -0.53
CA THR A 5 -2.02 -6.35 -0.69
C THR A 5 -2.46 -5.25 -1.65
N THR A 6 -2.66 -5.63 -2.90
CA THR A 6 -3.15 -4.68 -3.89
C THR A 6 -4.65 -4.84 -3.96
N VAL A 7 -5.35 -3.82 -3.57
CA VAL A 7 -6.71 -3.63 -4.03
C VAL A 7 -6.58 -3.12 -5.45
N THR A 8 -6.52 -4.00 -6.40
CA THR A 8 -6.42 -3.82 -7.87
C THR A 8 -5.33 -2.88 -8.41
N THR A 9 -4.52 -3.36 -9.32
CA THR A 9 -3.49 -2.61 -10.06
C THR A 9 -4.06 -1.35 -10.72
N THR A 10 -3.62 -0.23 -10.23
CA THR A 10 -4.25 1.07 -10.44
C THR A 10 -4.05 1.68 -11.82
N GLU A 11 -2.88 1.57 -12.40
CA GLU A 11 -2.52 2.39 -13.54
C GLU A 11 -3.14 1.93 -14.86
N ASN A 12 -3.09 0.66 -15.17
CA ASN A 12 -3.59 0.16 -16.46
C ASN A 12 -5.12 0.09 -16.54
N THR A 13 -5.81 -0.10 -15.41
CA THR A 13 -7.27 -0.23 -15.42
C THR A 13 -7.96 1.14 -15.54
N ALA A 14 -7.42 2.18 -14.89
CA ALA A 14 -7.98 3.52 -14.96
C ALA A 14 -7.72 4.22 -16.30
N GLN A 15 -6.53 4.06 -16.88
CA GLN A 15 -6.18 4.66 -18.18
C GLN A 15 -6.90 4.01 -19.38
N THR A 16 -7.40 2.77 -19.24
CA THR A 16 -8.13 2.09 -20.31
C THR A 16 -9.50 2.71 -20.56
N PHE A 17 -10.06 3.46 -19.60
CA PHE A 17 -11.32 4.20 -19.77
C PHE A 17 -11.03 5.64 -20.24
N ALA A 18 -10.83 5.83 -21.53
CA ALA A 18 -10.36 7.05 -22.21
C ALA A 18 -11.18 8.36 -21.97
N ARG A 19 -12.04 8.42 -20.94
CA ARG A 19 -12.86 9.58 -20.58
C ARG A 19 -13.01 9.81 -19.07
N GLN A 20 -12.41 8.98 -18.22
CA GLN A 20 -12.53 9.12 -16.76
C GLN A 20 -11.45 10.05 -16.22
N ARG A 21 -11.85 10.93 -15.30
CA ARG A 21 -10.92 11.79 -14.56
C ARG A 21 -10.40 10.99 -13.36
N VAL A 22 -9.10 10.77 -13.34
CA VAL A 22 -8.40 9.94 -12.35
C VAL A 22 -7.44 10.81 -11.57
N GLU A 23 -7.51 10.74 -10.24
CA GLU A 23 -6.51 11.32 -9.34
C GLU A 23 -5.92 10.24 -8.44
N ILE A 24 -4.60 10.34 -8.21
CA ILE A 24 -3.87 9.41 -7.35
C ILE A 24 -3.25 10.19 -6.19
N PHE A 25 -3.42 9.66 -4.98
CA PHE A 25 -2.91 10.25 -3.75
C PHE A 25 -1.94 9.31 -3.06
N LYS A 26 -0.91 9.89 -2.41
CA LYS A 26 0.03 9.18 -1.55
C LYS A 26 0.24 9.96 -0.24
N PRO A 27 0.60 9.29 0.86
CA PRO A 27 0.88 9.97 2.12
C PRO A 27 2.17 10.78 2.02
N ALA A 28 2.22 11.95 2.68
CA ALA A 28 3.37 12.83 2.68
C ALA A 28 4.64 12.21 3.30
N ILE A 29 4.48 11.15 4.12
CA ILE A 29 5.60 10.43 4.73
C ILE A 29 6.38 9.56 3.73
N ASP A 30 5.82 9.24 2.56
CA ASP A 30 6.51 8.43 1.56
C ASP A 30 7.45 9.29 0.70
N THR A 31 8.71 9.41 1.16
CA THR A 31 9.76 10.19 0.50
C THR A 31 10.68 9.35 -0.40
N ARG A 32 10.36 8.07 -0.64
CA ARG A 32 11.22 7.14 -1.41
C ARG A 32 11.34 7.50 -2.89
N TYR A 33 10.35 8.23 -3.41
CA TYR A 33 10.30 8.71 -4.80
C TYR A 33 10.10 10.22 -4.81
N SER A 34 10.19 10.85 -5.99
CA SER A 34 10.01 12.30 -6.08
C SER A 34 8.71 12.74 -5.39
N GLU A 35 8.76 13.86 -4.67
CA GLU A 35 7.67 14.33 -3.80
C GLU A 35 6.30 14.48 -4.50
N ALA A 36 6.26 14.48 -5.83
CA ALA A 36 5.06 14.75 -6.63
C ALA A 36 4.68 13.62 -7.60
N GLU A 37 5.30 12.43 -7.54
CA GLU A 37 5.05 11.37 -8.52
C GLU A 37 4.91 10.00 -7.87
N VAL A 38 3.96 9.19 -8.36
CA VAL A 38 3.95 7.74 -8.14
C VAL A 38 4.76 7.11 -9.26
N VAL A 39 5.84 6.41 -8.90
CA VAL A 39 6.73 5.76 -9.85
C VAL A 39 6.50 4.26 -9.81
N SER A 40 6.08 3.68 -10.93
CA SER A 40 6.03 2.23 -11.07
C SER A 40 7.45 1.65 -11.20
N HIS A 41 7.61 0.34 -10.96
CA HIS A 41 8.89 -0.36 -11.19
C HIS A 41 9.40 -0.22 -12.64
N ASP A 42 8.52 0.11 -13.59
CA ASP A 42 8.85 0.32 -15.00
C ASP A 42 9.16 1.80 -15.33
N SER A 43 9.41 2.64 -14.32
CA SER A 43 9.76 4.07 -14.45
C SER A 43 8.68 4.97 -15.06
N ASN A 44 7.42 4.53 -15.08
CA ASN A 44 6.30 5.40 -15.40
C ASN A 44 5.92 6.20 -14.15
N SER A 45 5.93 7.53 -14.26
CA SER A 45 5.55 8.43 -13.17
C SER A 45 4.20 9.08 -13.46
N ILE A 46 3.33 9.10 -12.45
CA ILE A 46 2.07 9.83 -12.48
C ILE A 46 2.13 10.89 -11.38
N SER A 47 1.71 12.09 -11.70
CA SER A 47 1.64 13.19 -10.71
C SER A 47 0.72 12.77 -9.56
N SER A 48 1.26 12.79 -8.35
CA SER A 48 0.53 12.43 -7.13
C SER A 48 0.96 13.38 -6.02
N PRO A 49 0.15 14.40 -5.72
CA PRO A 49 0.47 15.32 -4.64
C PRO A 49 0.51 14.56 -3.31
N PRO A 50 1.56 14.75 -2.48
CA PRO A 50 1.59 14.18 -1.15
C PRO A 50 0.50 14.82 -0.28
N ILE A 51 -0.20 13.98 0.48
CA ILE A 51 -1.32 14.40 1.34
C ILE A 51 -0.97 14.16 2.80
N ASP A 52 -1.10 15.19 3.64
CA ASP A 52 -0.81 15.10 5.08
C ASP A 52 -1.91 14.41 5.89
N SER A 53 -3.15 14.46 5.41
CA SER A 53 -4.33 13.89 6.09
C SER A 53 -5.28 13.29 5.08
N SER A 54 -5.87 12.13 5.42
CA SER A 54 -6.87 11.48 4.58
C SER A 54 -8.06 12.39 4.25
N ALA A 55 -8.50 13.25 5.19
CA ALA A 55 -9.58 14.20 4.98
C ALA A 55 -9.30 15.20 3.84
N SER A 56 -8.03 15.52 3.59
CA SER A 56 -7.64 16.44 2.53
C SER A 56 -7.95 15.89 1.13
N ILE A 57 -8.05 14.57 0.97
CA ILE A 57 -8.43 13.93 -0.30
C ILE A 57 -9.77 14.47 -0.80
N LEU A 58 -10.73 14.67 0.09
CA LEU A 58 -12.07 15.16 -0.25
C LEU A 58 -12.07 16.56 -0.88
N LEU A 59 -11.03 17.36 -0.64
CA LEU A 59 -10.93 18.71 -1.21
C LEU A 59 -10.59 18.69 -2.71
N PHE A 60 -10.01 17.60 -3.19
CA PHE A 60 -9.56 17.46 -4.58
C PHE A 60 -10.50 16.61 -5.44
N THR A 61 -11.57 16.05 -4.87
CA THR A 61 -12.41 15.06 -5.54
C THR A 61 -13.68 15.62 -6.18
N SER A 62 -13.81 16.95 -6.31
CA SER A 62 -14.89 17.53 -7.11
C SER A 62 -14.69 17.18 -8.60
N GLU A 63 -15.69 16.49 -9.18
CA GLU A 63 -15.69 16.08 -10.57
C GLU A 63 -14.70 14.95 -10.98
N ILE A 64 -14.28 14.10 -10.03
CA ILE A 64 -13.41 12.93 -10.27
C ILE A 64 -14.25 11.68 -10.39
N ASP A 65 -13.90 10.79 -11.33
CA ASP A 65 -14.57 9.51 -11.54
C ASP A 65 -13.87 8.38 -10.81
N VAL A 66 -12.54 8.46 -10.67
CA VAL A 66 -11.70 7.42 -10.05
C VAL A 66 -10.66 8.07 -9.12
N VAL A 67 -10.59 7.57 -7.91
CA VAL A 67 -9.54 7.91 -6.93
C VAL A 67 -8.65 6.70 -6.70
N GLY A 68 -7.35 6.85 -6.92
CA GLY A 68 -6.30 5.92 -6.51
C GLY A 68 -5.65 6.38 -5.21
N ILE A 69 -5.38 5.46 -4.30
CA ILE A 69 -4.68 5.73 -3.05
C ILE A 69 -3.54 4.72 -2.93
N ASP A 70 -2.30 5.19 -2.96
CA ASP A 70 -1.11 4.37 -2.85
C ASP A 70 -0.51 4.47 -1.45
N GLU A 71 0.23 3.43 -1.02
CA GLU A 71 0.86 3.33 0.31
C GLU A 71 -0.13 3.60 1.46
N ALA A 72 -1.35 3.09 1.32
CA ALA A 72 -2.49 3.42 2.20
C ALA A 72 -2.24 3.13 3.68
N GLN A 73 -1.34 2.19 4.02
CA GLN A 73 -0.97 1.85 5.39
C GLN A 73 -0.37 3.02 6.18
N PHE A 74 0.13 4.05 5.49
CA PHE A 74 0.72 5.22 6.13
C PHE A 74 -0.26 6.37 6.37
N PHE A 75 -1.49 6.25 5.90
CA PHE A 75 -2.55 7.22 6.21
C PHE A 75 -3.11 7.01 7.62
N ASP A 76 -3.79 8.03 8.10
CA ASP A 76 -4.59 7.96 9.33
C ASP A 76 -5.86 7.09 9.14
N ASN A 77 -6.47 6.66 10.26
CA ASN A 77 -7.67 5.80 10.22
C ASN A 77 -8.90 6.48 9.62
N GLY A 78 -8.92 7.80 9.49
CA GLY A 78 -9.97 8.54 8.80
C GLY A 78 -10.09 8.19 7.32
N LEU A 79 -9.05 7.57 6.74
CA LEU A 79 -9.08 7.11 5.35
C LEU A 79 -10.23 6.13 5.09
N ILE A 80 -10.62 5.33 6.08
CA ILE A 80 -11.74 4.37 5.96
C ILE A 80 -13.05 5.12 5.66
N ASP A 81 -13.33 6.16 6.42
CA ASP A 81 -14.54 6.98 6.23
C ASP A 81 -14.48 7.78 4.92
N VAL A 82 -13.30 8.28 4.54
CA VAL A 82 -13.07 8.98 3.28
C VAL A 82 -13.38 8.05 2.09
N CYS A 83 -12.86 6.83 2.10
CA CYS A 83 -13.13 5.85 1.04
C CYS A 83 -14.61 5.51 0.94
N ASN A 84 -15.29 5.28 2.07
CA ASN A 84 -16.74 5.05 2.11
C ASN A 84 -17.52 6.23 1.54
N GLN A 85 -17.15 7.45 1.93
CA GLN A 85 -17.84 8.66 1.46
C GLN A 85 -17.68 8.82 -0.05
N LEU A 86 -16.49 8.61 -0.59
CA LEU A 86 -16.22 8.69 -2.03
C LEU A 86 -17.01 7.63 -2.80
N ALA A 87 -16.97 6.37 -2.35
CA ALA A 87 -17.69 5.27 -2.96
C ALA A 87 -19.21 5.50 -2.94
N ASN A 88 -19.77 5.96 -1.82
CA ASN A 88 -21.19 6.29 -1.67
C ASN A 88 -21.62 7.45 -2.59
N ASN A 89 -20.70 8.32 -2.98
CA ASN A 89 -20.93 9.39 -3.94
C ASN A 89 -20.69 8.97 -5.41
N GLY A 90 -20.48 7.68 -5.65
CA GLY A 90 -20.33 7.10 -6.99
C GLY A 90 -18.91 7.22 -7.56
N VAL A 91 -17.92 7.61 -6.78
CA VAL A 91 -16.50 7.62 -7.17
C VAL A 91 -15.94 6.22 -7.02
N ARG A 92 -15.28 5.70 -8.05
CA ARG A 92 -14.54 4.45 -7.94
C ARG A 92 -13.26 4.66 -7.12
N VAL A 93 -13.13 3.94 -6.00
CA VAL A 93 -11.96 4.04 -5.12
C VAL A 93 -11.09 2.79 -5.28
N ILE A 94 -9.81 2.99 -5.56
CA ILE A 94 -8.82 1.93 -5.72
C ILE A 94 -7.71 2.21 -4.70
N VAL A 95 -7.50 1.26 -3.77
CA VAL A 95 -6.54 1.41 -2.68
C VAL A 95 -5.44 0.37 -2.82
N ALA A 96 -4.18 0.79 -2.71
CA ALA A 96 -3.01 -0.08 -2.65
C ALA A 96 -2.26 0.15 -1.34
N GLY A 97 -1.76 -0.94 -0.73
CA GLY A 97 -0.99 -0.83 0.50
C GLY A 97 -0.58 -2.17 1.08
N LEU A 98 0.29 -2.13 2.08
CA LEU A 98 0.72 -3.29 2.86
C LEU A 98 -0.32 -3.60 3.93
N ASP A 99 -0.85 -4.82 3.95
CA ASP A 99 -1.83 -5.26 4.94
C ASP A 99 -1.21 -5.57 6.32
N MET A 100 0.08 -5.90 6.34
CA MET A 100 0.86 -6.19 7.56
C MET A 100 2.19 -5.44 7.54
N ASP A 101 2.66 -5.05 8.73
CA ASP A 101 4.01 -4.57 8.94
C ASP A 101 5.03 -5.72 9.00
N PHE A 102 6.32 -5.39 9.20
CA PHE A 102 7.40 -6.38 9.28
C PHE A 102 7.29 -7.33 10.48
N ARG A 103 6.47 -7.02 11.48
CA ARG A 103 6.15 -7.87 12.65
C ARG A 103 5.01 -8.84 12.37
N GLY A 104 4.42 -8.77 11.15
CA GLY A 104 3.25 -9.54 10.79
C GLY A 104 1.97 -9.07 11.49
N THR A 105 1.96 -7.82 11.99
CA THR A 105 0.77 -7.19 12.59
C THR A 105 0.02 -6.36 11.56
N PRO A 106 -1.32 -6.26 11.67
CA PRO A 106 -2.13 -5.43 10.79
C PRO A 106 -1.62 -3.98 10.75
N PHE A 107 -1.53 -3.38 9.56
CA PHE A 107 -0.87 -2.12 9.37
C PHE A 107 -1.85 -0.98 9.07
N GLY A 108 -1.82 0.08 9.91
CA GLY A 108 -2.59 1.31 9.73
C GLY A 108 -4.09 1.06 9.46
N PRO A 109 -4.71 1.80 8.53
CA PRO A 109 -6.12 1.66 8.20
C PRO A 109 -6.45 0.42 7.36
N MET A 110 -5.44 -0.34 6.88
CA MET A 110 -5.63 -1.44 5.93
C MET A 110 -6.67 -2.49 6.37
N PRO A 111 -6.73 -2.95 7.63
CA PRO A 111 -7.76 -3.90 8.06
C PRO A 111 -9.18 -3.37 7.87
N GLY A 112 -9.41 -2.10 8.20
CA GLY A 112 -10.69 -1.44 8.02
C GLY A 112 -11.04 -1.24 6.54
N LEU A 113 -10.06 -0.85 5.73
CA LEU A 113 -10.22 -0.73 4.27
C LEU A 113 -10.57 -2.06 3.62
N CYS A 114 -9.89 -3.14 4.00
CA CYS A 114 -10.23 -4.49 3.53
C CYS A 114 -11.65 -4.92 3.95
N ALA A 115 -12.12 -4.49 5.13
CA ALA A 115 -13.44 -4.84 5.64
C ALA A 115 -14.58 -4.14 4.89
N ILE A 116 -14.36 -2.90 4.41
CA ILE A 116 -15.39 -2.11 3.70
C ILE A 116 -15.32 -2.24 2.19
N ALA A 117 -14.24 -2.80 1.64
CA ALA A 117 -14.05 -2.93 0.21
C ALA A 117 -15.03 -3.94 -0.40
N ASP A 118 -15.58 -3.62 -1.58
CA ASP A 118 -16.42 -4.54 -2.36
C ASP A 118 -15.59 -5.69 -2.95
N GLU A 119 -14.29 -5.43 -3.23
CA GLU A 119 -13.35 -6.42 -3.75
C GLU A 119 -11.98 -6.27 -3.09
N VAL A 120 -11.39 -7.38 -2.66
CA VAL A 120 -10.04 -7.43 -2.08
C VAL A 120 -9.20 -8.47 -2.82
N SER A 121 -8.10 -8.00 -3.42
CA SER A 121 -7.10 -8.87 -4.03
C SER A 121 -5.83 -8.87 -3.21
N LYS A 122 -5.45 -10.03 -2.65
CA LYS A 122 -4.18 -10.19 -1.93
C LYS A 122 -3.10 -10.74 -2.87
N VAL A 123 -2.13 -9.90 -3.18
CA VAL A 123 -1.00 -10.25 -4.05
C VAL A 123 0.17 -10.75 -3.20
N HIS A 124 0.88 -11.76 -3.71
CA HIS A 124 1.98 -12.40 -3.01
C HIS A 124 3.29 -12.26 -3.80
N ALA A 125 4.38 -12.06 -3.08
CA ALA A 125 5.73 -12.25 -3.62
C ALA A 125 6.13 -13.73 -3.59
N ILE A 126 7.34 -14.03 -4.02
CA ILE A 126 7.94 -15.35 -3.89
C ILE A 126 8.89 -15.36 -2.70
N CYS A 127 8.75 -16.34 -1.82
CA CYS A 127 9.61 -16.53 -0.65
C CYS A 127 11.06 -16.79 -1.09
N VAL A 128 11.97 -15.92 -0.67
CA VAL A 128 13.40 -16.03 -1.04
C VAL A 128 14.10 -17.25 -0.44
N LYS A 129 13.50 -17.89 0.58
CA LYS A 129 14.09 -19.06 1.24
C LYS A 129 13.62 -20.40 0.64
N CYS A 130 12.37 -20.50 0.18
CA CYS A 130 11.82 -21.81 -0.24
C CYS A 130 11.03 -21.77 -1.56
N GLY A 131 10.82 -20.61 -2.18
CA GLY A 131 10.08 -20.49 -3.43
C GLY A 131 8.57 -20.52 -3.34
N GLU A 132 7.98 -20.70 -2.15
CA GLU A 132 6.54 -20.65 -1.94
C GLU A 132 6.00 -19.21 -1.96
N LEU A 133 4.68 -19.06 -1.99
CA LEU A 133 4.05 -17.73 -1.92
C LEU A 133 4.37 -17.05 -0.59
N ALA A 134 4.90 -15.83 -0.66
CA ALA A 134 5.27 -15.01 0.48
C ALA A 134 4.18 -14.00 0.81
N SER A 135 3.80 -13.94 2.11
CA SER A 135 2.83 -12.99 2.65
C SER A 135 3.44 -12.09 3.73
N PHE A 136 4.70 -12.26 4.06
CA PHE A 136 5.38 -11.52 5.13
C PHE A 136 6.59 -10.78 4.57
N SER A 137 6.78 -9.54 5.03
CA SER A 137 7.98 -8.75 4.82
C SER A 137 8.85 -8.87 6.07
N HIS A 138 9.88 -9.72 6.04
CA HIS A 138 10.83 -9.85 7.13
C HIS A 138 11.90 -8.77 7.04
N ARG A 139 12.12 -8.03 8.14
CA ARG A 139 13.15 -7.01 8.21
C ARG A 139 14.49 -7.63 8.60
N THR A 140 15.52 -7.43 7.78
CA THR A 140 16.86 -8.00 7.98
C THR A 140 17.77 -7.16 8.87
N VAL A 141 17.37 -5.92 9.21
CA VAL A 141 18.13 -5.00 10.05
C VAL A 141 17.45 -4.81 11.41
N LYS A 142 18.23 -4.84 12.51
CA LYS A 142 17.72 -4.59 13.87
C LYS A 142 17.38 -3.10 14.04
N ASN A 143 16.10 -2.75 13.97
CA ASN A 143 15.58 -1.41 14.20
C ASN A 143 14.12 -1.51 14.69
N ASP A 144 13.80 -0.87 15.80
CA ASP A 144 12.48 -0.93 16.44
C ASP A 144 11.44 0.01 15.83
N LYS A 145 11.83 0.93 14.95
CA LYS A 145 10.87 1.83 14.30
C LYS A 145 9.94 1.04 13.39
N GLN A 146 8.64 1.23 13.52
CA GLN A 146 7.64 0.57 12.68
C GLN A 146 7.83 0.92 11.20
N VAL A 147 8.12 2.17 10.90
CA VAL A 147 8.41 2.66 9.56
C VAL A 147 9.91 2.86 9.42
N LEU A 148 10.54 2.09 8.56
CA LEU A 148 11.89 2.32 8.09
C LEU A 148 11.79 2.57 6.58
N LEU A 149 11.83 3.84 6.21
CA LEU A 149 11.90 4.25 4.81
C LEU A 149 13.28 3.85 4.30
N GLY A 150 13.36 2.79 3.54
CA GLY A 150 14.64 2.28 3.09
C GLY A 150 14.52 1.30 1.96
N GLU A 151 15.65 1.11 1.32
CA GLU A 151 15.84 0.29 0.14
C GLU A 151 15.40 -1.17 0.36
N THR A 152 15.04 -1.84 -0.72
CA THR A 152 14.69 -3.27 -0.82
C THR A 152 15.71 -4.21 -0.16
N ALA A 153 16.95 -3.74 0.08
CA ALA A 153 17.99 -4.50 0.79
C ALA A 153 17.70 -4.75 2.28
N GLN A 154 16.71 -4.06 2.88
CA GLN A 154 16.40 -4.16 4.32
C GLN A 154 15.22 -5.10 4.63
N TYR A 155 14.55 -5.60 3.60
CA TYR A 155 13.39 -6.48 3.72
C TYR A 155 13.52 -7.68 2.77
N GLU A 156 13.06 -8.85 3.24
CA GLU A 156 12.96 -10.04 2.41
C GLU A 156 11.54 -10.63 2.47
N PRO A 157 10.95 -11.01 1.33
CA PRO A 157 9.64 -11.64 1.29
C PRO A 157 9.74 -13.09 1.75
N LEU A 158 8.96 -13.46 2.78
CA LEU A 158 8.93 -14.80 3.34
C LEU A 158 7.52 -15.38 3.39
N CYS A 159 7.40 -16.69 3.16
CA CYS A 159 6.20 -17.43 3.49
C CYS A 159 6.07 -17.55 5.02
N ARG A 160 4.89 -17.90 5.53
CA ARG A 160 4.62 -18.02 6.97
C ARG A 160 5.64 -18.92 7.71
N THR A 161 5.97 -20.06 7.15
CA THR A 161 6.89 -21.02 7.78
C THR A 161 8.32 -20.46 7.88
N CYS A 162 8.82 -19.85 6.79
CA CYS A 162 10.16 -19.26 6.79
C CYS A 162 10.23 -18.00 7.66
N TYR A 163 9.17 -17.20 7.70
CA TYR A 163 9.06 -16.03 8.56
C TYR A 163 9.12 -16.42 10.05
N GLN A 164 8.35 -17.43 10.48
CA GLN A 164 8.39 -17.89 11.87
C GLN A 164 9.79 -18.39 12.29
N LYS A 165 10.50 -19.09 11.41
CA LYS A 165 11.88 -19.53 11.67
C LYS A 165 12.84 -18.34 11.77
N ALA A 166 12.67 -17.32 10.95
CA ALA A 166 13.51 -16.11 10.99
C ALA A 166 13.31 -15.33 12.30
N ILE A 167 12.06 -15.09 12.71
CA ILE A 167 11.76 -14.41 13.99
C ILE A 167 12.35 -15.18 15.20
N GLN A 168 12.22 -16.52 15.23
CA GLN A 168 12.81 -17.33 16.31
C GLN A 168 14.34 -17.25 16.34
N ALA A 169 15.00 -17.13 15.19
CA ALA A 169 16.44 -16.94 15.14
C ALA A 169 16.85 -15.57 15.67
N ASP A 170 16.11 -14.51 15.30
CA ASP A 170 16.37 -13.14 15.76
C ASP A 170 16.20 -12.96 17.28
N GLU A 171 15.29 -13.73 17.92
CA GLU A 171 15.09 -13.71 19.38
C GLU A 171 16.20 -14.43 20.17
N THR A 172 16.99 -15.26 19.51
CA THR A 172 18.07 -16.06 20.15
C THR A 172 19.45 -15.44 20.01
N GLU A 173 19.60 -14.37 19.23
CA GLU A 173 20.82 -13.55 19.07
C GLU A 173 20.77 -12.27 19.91
#